data_945f753548553aac717bd81dd1f1a3d1
#
_entry.id   945f753548553aac717bd81dd1f1a3d1
#
_cell.length_a   1.000
_cell.length_b   1.000
_cell.length_c   1.000
_cell.angle_alpha   90.00
_cell.angle_beta   90.00
_cell.angle_gamma   90.00
#
_symmetry.space_group_name_H-M   'P 1'
#
loop_
_entity.id
_entity.type
_entity.pdbx_description
1 polymer ?
#
loop_
_entity_poly.entity_id
_entity_poly.type
_entity_poly.pdbx_seq_one_letter_code
_entity_poly.pdbx_strand_id
1 'polypeptide(L)'
;MPRRGNVPKRDVLPDPMYNSKVVTKLINQIMLDGKKGTAQTIVYEAFKIMGEKLNMDPMEIFKQAMENVMPVVEVKARRVGGANYQVPIEIRPERRQTLAIRWIVINTRKRSEREMAKRLAAELMDAYNNAGGSVKKKEDTHRMAEANKAFAHFRF
;
A
#
# COMPACT_ATOMS: atom_id res chain seq x y z
N MET A 1 4.11 25.99 -4.72
CA MET A 1 2.95 25.11 -5.03
C MET A 1 2.09 25.82 -6.08
N PRO A 2 1.71 25.15 -7.17
CA PRO A 2 0.83 25.74 -8.17
C PRO A 2 -0.55 25.99 -7.53
N ARG A 3 -1.01 27.21 -7.60
CA ARG A 3 -2.34 27.62 -7.11
C ARG A 3 -3.42 27.43 -8.16
N ARG A 4 -3.04 27.35 -9.44
CA ARG A 4 -3.92 27.22 -10.60
C ARG A 4 -3.36 26.15 -11.53
N GLY A 5 -4.20 25.24 -11.99
CA GLY A 5 -3.85 24.19 -12.92
C GLY A 5 -3.44 22.85 -12.28
N ASN A 6 -3.47 21.79 -13.08
CA ASN A 6 -3.08 20.46 -12.69
C ASN A 6 -1.55 20.30 -12.69
N VAL A 7 -1.02 19.74 -11.60
CA VAL A 7 0.40 19.35 -11.54
C VAL A 7 0.60 18.10 -12.40
N PRO A 8 1.51 18.12 -13.40
CA PRO A 8 1.78 16.94 -14.19
C PRO A 8 2.32 15.82 -13.30
N LYS A 9 1.76 14.63 -13.41
CA LYS A 9 2.26 13.45 -12.71
C LYS A 9 3.58 13.01 -13.34
N ARG A 10 4.62 12.88 -12.54
CA ARG A 10 5.89 12.29 -12.99
C ARG A 10 5.70 10.79 -13.19
N ASP A 11 6.01 10.28 -14.36
CA ASP A 11 6.03 8.84 -14.60
C ASP A 11 7.27 8.21 -13.94
N VAL A 12 7.10 7.00 -13.43
CA VAL A 12 8.14 6.25 -12.74
C VAL A 12 8.65 5.19 -13.71
N LEU A 13 9.98 5.13 -13.89
CA LEU A 13 10.61 4.09 -14.68
C LEU A 13 10.40 2.73 -14.01
N PRO A 14 10.19 1.66 -14.79
CA PRO A 14 10.09 0.31 -14.25
C PRO A 14 11.39 -0.13 -13.58
N ASP A 15 11.28 -1.03 -12.62
CA ASP A 15 12.45 -1.61 -11.95
C ASP A 15 13.27 -2.48 -12.93
N PRO A 16 14.62 -2.37 -12.93
CA PRO A 16 15.45 -3.11 -13.89
C PRO A 16 15.42 -4.63 -13.72
N MET A 17 15.21 -5.15 -12.49
CA MET A 17 15.18 -6.59 -12.23
C MET A 17 13.83 -7.23 -12.57
N TYR A 18 12.73 -6.59 -12.14
CA TYR A 18 11.39 -7.15 -12.27
C TYR A 18 10.54 -6.46 -13.34
N ASN A 19 11.10 -5.48 -14.05
CA ASN A 19 10.43 -4.69 -15.10
C ASN A 19 9.02 -4.19 -14.68
N SER A 20 8.87 -3.79 -13.42
CA SER A 20 7.57 -3.41 -12.82
C SER A 20 7.60 -2.02 -12.20
N LYS A 21 6.69 -1.14 -12.65
CA LYS A 21 6.49 0.20 -12.06
C LYS A 21 6.00 0.11 -10.60
N VAL A 22 5.31 -0.96 -10.23
CA VAL A 22 4.79 -1.15 -8.87
C VAL A 22 5.93 -1.44 -7.90
N VAL A 23 6.90 -2.25 -8.32
CA VAL A 23 8.12 -2.53 -7.54
C VAL A 23 8.92 -1.24 -7.32
N THR A 24 9.08 -0.42 -8.35
CA THR A 24 9.76 0.88 -8.19
C THR A 24 9.01 1.80 -7.20
N LYS A 25 7.68 1.82 -7.22
CA LYS A 25 6.88 2.58 -6.23
C LYS A 25 7.08 2.04 -4.81
N LEU A 26 7.19 0.72 -4.64
CA LEU A 26 7.49 0.10 -3.34
C LEU A 26 8.89 0.51 -2.85
N ILE A 27 9.92 0.44 -3.70
CA ILE A 27 11.28 0.88 -3.40
C ILE A 27 11.29 2.35 -2.97
N ASN A 28 10.61 3.22 -3.71
CA ASN A 28 10.52 4.64 -3.40
C ASN A 28 9.79 4.90 -2.06
N GLN A 29 8.83 4.07 -1.67
CA GLN A 29 8.12 4.20 -0.40
C GLN A 29 8.93 3.67 0.80
N ILE A 30 9.81 2.69 0.59
CA ILE A 30 10.73 2.15 1.60
C ILE A 30 11.91 3.10 1.81
N MET A 31 12.34 3.77 0.74
CA MET A 31 13.51 4.66 0.74
C MET A 31 13.40 5.74 1.83
N LEU A 32 14.49 5.94 2.56
CA LEU A 32 14.71 7.03 3.52
C LEU A 32 15.94 7.82 3.09
N ASP A 33 15.93 9.13 3.32
CA ASP A 33 17.06 10.04 3.09
C ASP A 33 17.67 9.98 1.67
N GLY A 34 16.85 9.59 0.67
CA GLY A 34 17.33 9.43 -0.70
C GLY A 34 18.18 8.18 -0.97
N LYS A 35 18.33 7.26 0.01
CA LYS A 35 19.17 6.05 -0.10
C LYS A 35 18.48 4.97 -0.94
N LYS A 36 18.36 5.20 -2.26
CA LYS A 36 17.63 4.31 -3.17
C LYS A 36 18.29 2.94 -3.31
N GLY A 37 19.62 2.87 -3.40
CA GLY A 37 20.35 1.60 -3.51
C GLY A 37 20.06 0.66 -2.34
N THR A 38 20.12 1.16 -1.10
CA THR A 38 19.76 0.39 0.10
C THR A 38 18.31 -0.11 0.06
N ALA A 39 17.37 0.74 -0.39
CA ALA A 39 15.97 0.34 -0.52
C ALA A 39 15.77 -0.75 -1.59
N GLN A 40 16.50 -0.69 -2.70
CA GLN A 40 16.50 -1.74 -3.74
C GLN A 40 17.00 -3.07 -3.17
N THR A 41 18.14 -3.07 -2.49
CA THR A 41 18.69 -4.28 -1.84
C THR A 41 17.66 -4.91 -0.90
N ILE A 42 17.03 -4.11 -0.03
CA ILE A 42 15.99 -4.59 0.89
C ILE A 42 14.85 -5.29 0.15
N VAL A 43 14.34 -4.70 -0.94
CA VAL A 43 13.23 -5.29 -1.70
C VAL A 43 13.65 -6.57 -2.42
N TYR A 44 14.84 -6.58 -3.03
CA TYR A 44 15.33 -7.76 -3.74
C TYR A 44 15.60 -8.92 -2.80
N GLU A 45 16.21 -8.68 -1.65
CA GLU A 45 16.39 -9.68 -0.60
C GLU A 45 15.06 -10.20 -0.06
N ALA A 46 14.08 -9.32 0.18
CA ALA A 46 12.76 -9.71 0.61
C ALA A 46 12.07 -10.62 -0.42
N PHE A 47 12.16 -10.28 -1.70
CA PHE A 47 11.58 -11.08 -2.78
C PHE A 47 12.28 -12.44 -2.91
N LYS A 48 13.60 -12.49 -2.75
CA LYS A 48 14.35 -13.74 -2.70
C LYS A 48 13.89 -14.63 -1.54
N ILE A 49 13.78 -14.08 -0.33
CA ILE A 49 13.30 -14.81 0.87
C ILE A 49 11.88 -15.36 0.65
N MET A 50 10.97 -14.59 0.04
CA MET A 50 9.61 -15.04 -0.24
C MET A 50 9.59 -16.20 -1.26
N GLY A 51 10.34 -16.04 -2.36
CA GLY A 51 10.44 -17.08 -3.39
C GLY A 51 10.98 -18.39 -2.85
N GLU A 52 12.03 -18.34 -2.02
CA GLU A 52 12.62 -19.53 -1.39
C GLU A 52 11.65 -20.20 -0.38
N LYS A 53 10.92 -19.42 0.41
CA LYS A 53 10.02 -19.97 1.45
C LYS A 53 8.74 -20.56 0.88
N LEU A 54 8.15 -19.92 -0.14
CA LEU A 54 6.89 -20.36 -0.73
C LEU A 54 7.09 -21.22 -1.99
N ASN A 55 8.33 -21.33 -2.46
CA ASN A 55 8.70 -22.05 -3.68
C ASN A 55 7.87 -21.62 -4.91
N MET A 56 7.63 -20.31 -5.04
CA MET A 56 6.81 -19.67 -6.07
C MET A 56 7.52 -18.43 -6.63
N ASP A 57 7.05 -17.92 -7.77
CA ASP A 57 7.55 -16.66 -8.33
C ASP A 57 7.26 -15.49 -7.35
N PRO A 58 8.29 -14.75 -6.92
CA PRO A 58 8.13 -13.59 -6.05
C PRO A 58 7.17 -12.53 -6.59
N MET A 59 7.09 -12.39 -7.92
CA MET A 59 6.19 -11.41 -8.53
C MET A 59 4.72 -11.81 -8.44
N GLU A 60 4.41 -13.10 -8.51
CA GLU A 60 3.04 -13.62 -8.31
C GLU A 60 2.61 -13.43 -6.86
N ILE A 61 3.49 -13.78 -5.90
CA ILE A 61 3.25 -13.56 -4.46
C ILE A 61 2.97 -12.07 -4.21
N PHE A 62 3.81 -11.18 -4.74
CA PHE A 62 3.66 -9.75 -4.56
C PHE A 62 2.37 -9.20 -5.17
N LYS A 63 1.99 -9.62 -6.38
CA LYS A 63 0.72 -9.22 -7.02
C LYS A 63 -0.47 -9.63 -6.18
N GLN A 64 -0.52 -10.89 -5.74
CA GLN A 64 -1.62 -11.39 -4.91
C GLN A 64 -1.67 -10.67 -3.56
N ALA A 65 -0.53 -10.46 -2.89
CA ALA A 65 -0.46 -9.69 -1.66
C ALA A 65 -0.98 -8.26 -1.84
N MET A 66 -0.62 -7.60 -2.95
CA MET A 66 -1.13 -6.26 -3.28
C MET A 66 -2.65 -6.26 -3.47
N GLU A 67 -3.22 -7.23 -4.19
CA GLU A 67 -4.66 -7.36 -4.40
C GLU A 67 -5.39 -7.56 -3.06
N ASN A 68 -4.86 -8.41 -2.21
CA ASN A 68 -5.42 -8.67 -0.88
C ASN A 68 -5.41 -7.43 0.04
N VAL A 69 -4.46 -6.52 -0.13
CA VAL A 69 -4.32 -5.30 0.70
C VAL A 69 -5.04 -4.09 0.08
N MET A 70 -5.26 -4.05 -1.24
CA MET A 70 -5.89 -2.90 -1.90
C MET A 70 -7.32 -2.65 -1.42
N PRO A 71 -7.62 -1.46 -0.85
CA PRO A 71 -8.98 -1.12 -0.42
C PRO A 71 -9.85 -0.68 -1.60
N VAL A 72 -11.15 -0.97 -1.52
CA VAL A 72 -12.16 -0.51 -2.50
C VAL A 72 -12.77 0.82 -2.08
N VAL A 73 -12.94 1.01 -0.77
CA VAL A 73 -13.58 2.20 -0.18
C VAL A 73 -12.69 2.81 0.91
N GLU A 74 -12.77 4.11 1.07
CA GLU A 74 -12.17 4.85 2.19
C GLU A 74 -13.17 5.84 2.77
N VAL A 75 -12.89 6.34 3.95
CA VAL A 75 -13.71 7.35 4.61
C VAL A 75 -13.01 8.71 4.52
N LYS A 76 -13.75 9.72 4.08
CA LYS A 76 -13.25 11.09 3.97
C LYS A 76 -14.11 12.03 4.84
N ALA A 77 -13.44 12.82 5.68
CA ALA A 77 -14.12 13.83 6.47
C ALA A 77 -14.68 14.95 5.57
N ARG A 78 -15.97 15.25 5.72
CA ARG A 78 -16.66 16.36 5.09
C ARG A 78 -17.36 17.21 6.14
N ARG A 79 -17.26 18.54 6.00
CA ARG A 79 -17.96 19.47 6.89
C ARG A 79 -19.26 19.89 6.24
N VAL A 80 -20.37 19.60 6.90
CA VAL A 80 -21.72 19.96 6.44
C VAL A 80 -22.45 20.59 7.62
N GLY A 81 -22.99 21.81 7.45
CA GLY A 81 -23.75 22.50 8.49
C GLY A 81 -23.00 22.71 9.82
N GLY A 82 -21.66 22.84 9.77
CA GLY A 82 -20.84 23.02 10.98
C GLY A 82 -20.36 21.73 11.64
N ALA A 83 -20.93 20.57 11.31
CA ALA A 83 -20.52 19.26 11.82
C ALA A 83 -19.59 18.53 10.82
N ASN A 84 -18.67 17.72 11.35
CA ASN A 84 -17.78 16.90 10.52
C ASN A 84 -18.35 15.48 10.38
N TYR A 85 -18.66 15.08 9.15
CA TYR A 85 -19.13 13.74 8.84
C TYR A 85 -18.07 12.95 8.15
N GLN A 86 -17.97 11.66 8.47
CA GLN A 86 -17.11 10.72 7.78
C GLN A 86 -17.89 10.08 6.63
N VAL A 87 -17.59 10.48 5.40
CA VAL A 87 -18.33 10.04 4.21
C VAL A 87 -17.56 8.93 3.49
N PRO A 88 -18.16 7.76 3.27
CA PRO A 88 -17.54 6.68 2.49
C PRO A 88 -17.48 7.06 1.01
N ILE A 89 -16.32 6.90 0.41
CA ILE A 89 -16.07 7.15 -1.01
C ILE A 89 -15.34 5.98 -1.64
N GLU A 90 -15.64 5.70 -2.90
CA GLU A 90 -14.87 4.76 -3.71
C GLU A 90 -13.49 5.31 -4.04
N ILE A 91 -12.49 4.43 -4.06
CA ILE A 91 -11.11 4.81 -4.28
C ILE A 91 -10.75 4.55 -5.75
N ARG A 92 -10.13 5.54 -6.40
CA ARG A 92 -9.58 5.38 -7.75
C ARG A 92 -8.46 4.33 -7.77
N PRO A 93 -8.28 3.55 -8.87
CA PRO A 93 -7.30 2.47 -8.94
C PRO A 93 -5.86 2.87 -8.55
N GLU A 94 -5.40 4.04 -9.03
CA GLU A 94 -4.06 4.55 -8.67
C GLU A 94 -3.88 4.79 -7.17
N ARG A 95 -4.93 5.27 -6.51
CA ARG A 95 -4.91 5.53 -5.07
C ARG A 95 -5.01 4.23 -4.28
N ARG A 96 -5.77 3.22 -4.75
CA ARG A 96 -5.81 1.88 -4.15
C ARG A 96 -4.40 1.31 -4.06
N GLN A 97 -3.67 1.35 -5.17
CA GLN A 97 -2.27 0.89 -5.24
C GLN A 97 -1.37 1.65 -4.26
N THR A 98 -1.50 2.98 -4.22
CA THR A 98 -0.70 3.83 -3.33
C THR A 98 -0.97 3.54 -1.85
N LEU A 99 -2.24 3.33 -1.48
CA LEU A 99 -2.62 3.00 -0.11
C LEU A 99 -2.10 1.62 0.30
N ALA A 100 -2.21 0.61 -0.57
CA ALA A 100 -1.71 -0.72 -0.32
C ALA A 100 -0.19 -0.70 -0.04
N ILE A 101 0.60 -0.07 -0.93
CA ILE A 101 2.05 0.06 -0.75
C ILE A 101 2.38 0.77 0.57
N ARG A 102 1.69 1.87 0.88
CA ARG A 102 1.88 2.62 2.12
C ARG A 102 1.58 1.76 3.35
N TRP A 103 0.48 1.02 3.35
CA TRP A 103 0.10 0.17 4.49
C TRP A 103 1.07 -0.98 4.68
N ILE A 104 1.50 -1.63 3.60
CA ILE A 104 2.55 -2.66 3.66
C ILE A 104 3.80 -2.10 4.32
N VAL A 105 4.33 -0.97 3.86
CA VAL A 105 5.57 -0.39 4.41
C VAL A 105 5.41 0.04 5.87
N ILE A 106 4.27 0.65 6.24
CA ILE A 106 4.01 1.05 7.63
C ILE A 106 3.96 -0.17 8.56
N ASN A 107 3.26 -1.23 8.17
CA ASN A 107 3.14 -2.43 8.99
C ASN A 107 4.45 -3.23 9.01
N THR A 108 5.17 -3.31 7.90
CA THR A 108 6.53 -3.86 7.86
C THR A 108 7.44 -3.19 8.90
N ARG A 109 7.43 -1.86 9.01
CA ARG A 109 8.25 -1.14 9.98
C ARG A 109 7.89 -1.41 11.43
N LYS A 110 6.66 -1.84 11.71
CA LYS A 110 6.17 -2.18 13.06
C LYS A 110 6.53 -3.59 13.50
N ARG A 111 7.00 -4.44 12.58
CA ARG A 111 7.35 -5.83 12.90
C ARG A 111 8.60 -5.91 13.77
N SER A 112 8.73 -6.98 14.51
CA SER A 112 9.80 -7.20 15.49
C SER A 112 11.08 -7.79 14.92
N GLU A 113 11.07 -8.33 13.70
CA GLU A 113 12.27 -8.91 13.08
C GLU A 113 13.38 -7.85 12.96
N ARG A 114 14.63 -8.26 13.09
CA ARG A 114 15.78 -7.33 13.12
C ARG A 114 16.00 -6.62 11.78
N GLU A 115 15.95 -7.35 10.68
CA GLU A 115 16.29 -6.87 9.34
C GLU A 115 15.04 -6.43 8.57
N MET A 116 15.11 -5.29 7.88
CA MET A 116 13.98 -4.76 7.13
C MET A 116 13.56 -5.68 5.98
N ALA A 117 14.49 -6.38 5.34
CA ALA A 117 14.20 -7.35 4.29
C ALA A 117 13.36 -8.52 4.81
N LYS A 118 13.68 -9.05 5.99
CA LYS A 118 12.93 -10.13 6.64
C LYS A 118 11.54 -9.67 7.08
N ARG A 119 11.43 -8.42 7.61
CA ARG A 119 10.14 -7.80 7.95
C ARG A 119 9.25 -7.69 6.73
N LEU A 120 9.80 -7.19 5.61
CA LEU A 120 9.04 -7.01 4.38
C LEU A 120 8.60 -8.35 3.80
N ALA A 121 9.48 -9.34 3.75
CA ALA A 121 9.15 -10.68 3.30
C ALA A 121 8.02 -11.31 4.14
N ALA A 122 8.13 -11.22 5.46
CA ALA A 122 7.12 -11.76 6.37
C ALA A 122 5.75 -11.06 6.19
N GLU A 123 5.73 -9.70 6.09
CA GLU A 123 4.48 -8.96 5.89
C GLU A 123 3.83 -9.29 4.53
N LEU A 124 4.62 -9.46 3.47
CA LEU A 124 4.10 -9.82 2.14
C LEU A 124 3.58 -11.26 2.10
N MET A 125 4.25 -12.21 2.77
CA MET A 125 3.75 -13.59 2.90
C MET A 125 2.45 -13.66 3.71
N ASP A 126 2.37 -12.91 4.82
CA ASP A 126 1.14 -12.82 5.60
C ASP A 126 0.00 -12.21 4.76
N ALA A 127 0.29 -11.13 4.01
CA ALA A 127 -0.68 -10.50 3.12
C ALA A 127 -1.11 -11.41 1.97
N TYR A 128 -0.21 -12.23 1.42
CA TYR A 128 -0.54 -13.27 0.45
C TYR A 128 -1.58 -14.26 1.00
N ASN A 129 -1.42 -14.66 2.26
CA ASN A 129 -2.34 -15.54 2.97
C ASN A 129 -3.58 -14.82 3.55
N ASN A 130 -3.88 -13.60 3.12
CA ASN A 130 -4.98 -12.78 3.67
C ASN A 130 -4.86 -12.53 5.18
N ALA A 131 -3.66 -12.43 5.71
CA ALA A 131 -3.36 -12.17 7.11
C ALA A 131 -2.44 -10.94 7.27
N GLY A 132 -2.05 -10.63 8.49
CA GLY A 132 -1.10 -9.57 8.78
C GLY A 132 -1.73 -8.18 8.98
N GLY A 133 -0.88 -7.23 9.36
CA GLY A 133 -1.30 -5.88 9.74
C GLY A 133 -1.86 -5.08 8.58
N SER A 134 -1.39 -5.32 7.36
CA SER A 134 -1.81 -4.61 6.16
C SER A 134 -3.23 -5.00 5.72
N VAL A 135 -3.55 -6.29 5.78
CA VAL A 135 -4.90 -6.79 5.50
C VAL A 135 -5.88 -6.32 6.58
N LYS A 136 -5.49 -6.43 7.86
CA LYS A 136 -6.29 -5.90 8.96
C LYS A 136 -6.60 -4.41 8.78
N LYS A 137 -5.64 -3.61 8.32
CA LYS A 137 -5.86 -2.19 8.04
C LYS A 137 -6.89 -1.96 6.94
N LYS A 138 -6.90 -2.79 5.89
CA LYS A 138 -7.95 -2.76 4.85
C LYS A 138 -9.32 -3.05 5.47
N GLU A 139 -9.42 -4.13 6.24
CA GLU A 139 -10.68 -4.54 6.88
C GLU A 139 -11.23 -3.47 7.82
N ASP A 140 -10.37 -2.87 8.66
CA ASP A 140 -10.76 -1.77 9.54
C ASP A 140 -11.27 -0.56 8.75
N THR A 141 -10.64 -0.24 7.62
CA THR A 141 -11.07 0.85 6.75
C THR A 141 -12.43 0.55 6.11
N HIS A 142 -12.64 -0.67 5.63
CA HIS A 142 -13.92 -1.11 5.07
C HIS A 142 -15.02 -1.12 6.13
N ARG A 143 -14.72 -1.60 7.34
CA ARG A 143 -15.66 -1.59 8.49
C ARG A 143 -16.07 -0.16 8.86
N MET A 144 -15.11 0.77 8.89
CA MET A 144 -15.42 2.19 9.12
C MET A 144 -16.29 2.77 8.00
N ALA A 145 -16.05 2.42 6.73
CA ALA A 145 -16.86 2.88 5.61
C ALA A 145 -18.28 2.31 5.69
N GLU A 146 -18.44 1.07 6.07
CA GLU A 146 -19.75 0.43 6.27
C GLU A 146 -20.53 1.06 7.42
N ALA A 147 -19.90 1.26 8.56
CA ALA A 147 -20.51 1.94 9.71
C ALA A 147 -21.01 3.37 9.39
N ASN A 148 -20.34 4.05 8.45
CA ASN A 148 -20.70 5.40 8.03
C ASN A 148 -21.53 5.43 6.73
N LYS A 149 -22.07 4.29 6.27
CA LYS A 149 -22.83 4.18 5.02
C LYS A 149 -24.03 5.11 4.95
N ALA A 150 -24.66 5.41 6.09
CA ALA A 150 -25.78 6.36 6.20
C ALA A 150 -25.43 7.77 5.72
N PHE A 151 -24.16 8.17 5.76
CA PHE A 151 -23.67 9.48 5.33
C PHE A 151 -23.21 9.53 3.86
N ALA A 152 -23.41 8.45 3.09
CA ALA A 152 -22.99 8.38 1.69
C ALA A 152 -23.64 9.45 0.80
N HIS A 153 -24.82 9.94 1.17
CA HIS A 153 -25.53 11.00 0.44
C HIS A 153 -24.83 12.38 0.53
N PHE A 154 -23.91 12.58 1.46
CA PHE A 154 -23.05 13.77 1.52
C PHE A 154 -21.84 13.71 0.58
N ARG A 155 -21.85 12.79 -0.37
CA ARG A 155 -20.83 12.61 -1.40
C ARG A 155 -21.04 13.64 -2.54
N PHE A 156 -20.52 14.84 -2.38
CA PHE A 156 -20.51 15.87 -3.44
C PHE A 156 -19.12 15.99 -4.07
#